data_16c607e884dc1d2d46d7e48c2309d4dd
#
_entry.id   16c607e884dc1d2d46d7e48c2309d4dd
#
_cell.length_a   1.000
_cell.length_b   1.000
_cell.length_c   1.000
_cell.angle_alpha   90.00
_cell.angle_beta   90.00
_cell.angle_gamma   90.00
#
_symmetry.space_group_name_H-M   'P 1'
#
loop_
_entity.id
_entity.type
_entity.pdbx_description
1 polymer ?
#
loop_
_entity_poly.entity_id
_entity_poly.type
_entity_poly.pdbx_seq_one_letter_code
_entity_poly.pdbx_strand_id
1 'polypeptide(L)'
;MKYFKQFITLLFLFTLIIAQSNRDGIAPGPDRAEGDGPYDRLVIRGATLIDGAGGPPRGPVDIVIEGNRISSVRSVGYPGVPIKKDRRPEAGDYEIDAQGSYVMPGFVDMHVHAGSVQKAPETEYVYKLWLAHGVTSVRGVGLGPLEFTLSEKERSAKNEITAPRIWAYQRAGQGKDWKGGPVRDPETARKWVKYAAKKGIDGLKLGAYEPSLMAALIDEATKQNLGTTAHLGQTGVARMNVIDAARLGLGTQTHFYGLFESMYENNDVQTWPMDMNYNNEQHRFGQVARQWKMVKPNGEKWEALKDELISLDFTLDPTMTIYSAGRDVMRARNADWHQIYTLPSQWD
;
A
#
# COMPACT_ATOMS: atom_id res chain seq x y z
N MET A 1 47.90 12.41 -23.82
CA MET A 1 47.96 12.10 -22.39
C MET A 1 47.02 12.94 -21.52
N LYS A 2 46.77 14.22 -21.81
CA LYS A 2 45.88 15.09 -21.01
C LYS A 2 44.38 14.66 -21.05
N TYR A 3 43.90 14.24 -22.22
CA TYR A 3 42.51 13.82 -22.43
C TYR A 3 42.22 12.42 -21.88
N PHE A 4 43.20 11.55 -21.79
CA PHE A 4 43.05 10.22 -21.22
C PHE A 4 42.87 10.27 -19.68
N LYS A 5 43.55 11.20 -19.01
CA LYS A 5 43.36 11.42 -17.57
C LYS A 5 41.98 12.01 -17.22
N GLN A 6 41.45 12.90 -18.06
CA GLN A 6 40.11 13.45 -17.86
C GLN A 6 39.01 12.40 -18.07
N PHE A 7 39.18 11.49 -19.03
CA PHE A 7 38.23 10.40 -19.27
C PHE A 7 38.20 9.38 -18.12
N ILE A 8 39.35 9.04 -17.55
CA ILE A 8 39.44 8.16 -16.38
C ILE A 8 38.83 8.82 -15.15
N THR A 9 39.02 10.12 -14.96
CA THR A 9 38.41 10.86 -13.83
C THR A 9 36.90 10.96 -13.95
N LEU A 10 36.36 11.13 -15.17
CA LEU A 10 34.92 11.13 -15.42
C LEU A 10 34.30 9.74 -15.21
N LEU A 11 34.97 8.67 -15.64
CA LEU A 11 34.52 7.30 -15.43
C LEU A 11 34.54 6.91 -13.94
N PHE A 12 35.52 7.36 -13.17
CA PHE A 12 35.62 7.15 -11.74
C PHE A 12 34.54 7.95 -10.97
N LEU A 13 34.18 9.14 -11.41
CA LEU A 13 33.09 9.92 -10.86
C LEU A 13 31.75 9.28 -11.15
N PHE A 14 31.52 8.75 -12.36
CA PHE A 14 30.29 8.02 -12.70
C PHE A 14 30.14 6.69 -11.93
N THR A 15 31.22 5.94 -11.78
CA THR A 15 31.22 4.71 -10.96
C THR A 15 31.10 4.99 -9.47
N LEU A 16 31.61 6.12 -8.96
CA LEU A 16 31.40 6.54 -7.58
C LEU A 16 29.98 7.00 -7.31
N ILE A 17 29.30 7.65 -8.25
CA ILE A 17 27.89 8.05 -8.13
C ILE A 17 26.99 6.80 -8.13
N ILE A 18 27.24 5.81 -9.00
CA ILE A 18 26.50 4.53 -9.02
C ILE A 18 26.80 3.71 -7.76
N ALA A 19 28.05 3.68 -7.28
CA ALA A 19 28.43 2.97 -6.06
C ALA A 19 27.90 3.64 -4.79
N GLN A 20 27.66 4.96 -4.81
CA GLN A 20 27.10 5.70 -3.68
C GLN A 20 25.59 5.50 -3.57
N SER A 21 24.86 5.42 -4.70
CA SER A 21 23.42 5.11 -4.70
C SER A 21 23.11 3.72 -4.12
N ASN A 22 23.99 2.74 -4.32
CA ASN A 22 23.86 1.39 -3.77
C ASN A 22 24.15 1.29 -2.25
N ARG A 23 24.70 2.32 -1.62
CA ARG A 23 24.93 2.36 -0.16
C ARG A 23 23.83 3.05 0.63
N ASP A 24 23.00 3.88 -0.02
CA ASP A 24 22.05 4.77 0.66
C ASP A 24 20.61 4.26 0.66
N GLY A 25 20.32 3.07 0.13
CA GLY A 25 19.00 2.47 0.22
C GLY A 25 18.34 2.23 -1.16
N ILE A 26 17.01 2.20 -1.17
CA ILE A 26 16.19 2.01 -2.37
C ILE A 26 16.31 3.26 -3.24
N ALA A 27 16.53 3.10 -4.57
CA ALA A 27 16.59 4.21 -5.49
C ALA A 27 15.21 4.88 -5.63
N PRO A 28 15.12 6.21 -5.59
CA PRO A 28 13.87 6.93 -5.87
C PRO A 28 13.41 6.68 -7.30
N GLY A 29 12.12 6.87 -7.57
CA GLY A 29 11.59 6.84 -8.92
C GLY A 29 12.31 7.89 -9.79
N PRO A 30 12.73 7.56 -11.03
CA PRO A 30 13.33 8.55 -11.92
C PRO A 30 12.31 9.61 -12.30
N ASP A 31 12.79 10.78 -12.73
CA ASP A 31 11.93 11.80 -13.28
C ASP A 31 11.20 11.27 -14.50
N ARG A 32 9.92 11.63 -14.62
CA ARG A 32 9.04 11.14 -15.67
C ARG A 32 9.52 11.58 -17.04
N ALA A 33 9.94 10.64 -17.87
CA ALA A 33 10.40 10.87 -19.23
C ALA A 33 9.44 10.29 -20.30
N GLU A 34 8.38 9.59 -19.87
CA GLU A 34 7.47 8.89 -20.76
C GLU A 34 6.02 8.94 -20.26
N GLY A 35 5.08 8.54 -21.11
CA GLY A 35 3.65 8.54 -20.83
C GLY A 35 2.97 9.83 -21.26
N ASP A 36 1.65 9.75 -21.44
CA ASP A 36 0.82 10.86 -21.88
C ASP A 36 0.36 11.74 -20.71
N GLY A 37 0.00 12.99 -21.02
CA GLY A 37 -0.53 13.97 -20.07
C GLY A 37 0.53 14.61 -19.16
N PRO A 38 0.12 15.31 -18.09
CA PRO A 38 -1.29 15.57 -17.74
C PRO A 38 -2.02 16.41 -18.78
N TYR A 39 -3.34 16.26 -18.89
CA TYR A 39 -4.21 17.04 -19.76
C TYR A 39 -5.09 17.96 -18.91
N ASP A 40 -5.41 19.16 -19.43
CA ASP A 40 -6.36 20.06 -18.76
C ASP A 40 -7.76 19.46 -18.82
N ARG A 41 -8.11 18.87 -19.99
CA ARG A 41 -9.39 18.20 -20.22
C ARG A 41 -9.21 16.87 -20.96
N LEU A 42 -9.50 15.76 -20.29
CA LEU A 42 -9.54 14.41 -20.86
C LEU A 42 -10.97 13.93 -20.97
N VAL A 43 -11.36 13.33 -22.11
CA VAL A 43 -12.69 12.73 -22.28
C VAL A 43 -12.56 11.25 -22.64
N ILE A 44 -13.18 10.38 -21.85
CA ILE A 44 -13.31 8.95 -22.13
C ILE A 44 -14.67 8.74 -22.80
N ARG A 45 -14.68 8.19 -24.03
CA ARG A 45 -15.82 8.14 -24.91
C ARG A 45 -16.49 6.76 -24.98
N GLY A 46 -17.79 6.72 -24.68
CA GLY A 46 -18.64 5.56 -24.98
C GLY A 46 -18.42 4.33 -24.09
N ALA A 47 -17.83 4.49 -22.93
CA ALA A 47 -17.51 3.41 -22.01
C ALA A 47 -18.74 2.74 -21.38
N THR A 48 -18.59 1.49 -20.95
CA THR A 48 -19.44 0.88 -19.93
C THR A 48 -18.83 1.14 -18.55
N LEU A 49 -19.51 1.91 -17.71
CA LEU A 49 -19.02 2.31 -16.40
C LEU A 49 -19.42 1.31 -15.31
N ILE A 50 -18.44 0.87 -14.52
CA ILE A 50 -18.59 0.21 -13.23
C ILE A 50 -18.12 1.21 -12.17
N ASP A 51 -19.04 1.89 -11.48
CA ASP A 51 -18.71 3.04 -10.63
C ASP A 51 -18.24 2.67 -9.20
N GLY A 52 -18.29 1.39 -8.86
CA GLY A 52 -17.89 0.91 -7.51
C GLY A 52 -18.92 1.15 -6.41
N ALA A 53 -20.08 1.72 -6.72
CA ALA A 53 -21.15 2.01 -5.75
C ALA A 53 -22.10 0.83 -5.51
N GLY A 54 -21.82 -0.35 -6.07
CA GLY A 54 -22.64 -1.56 -5.91
C GLY A 54 -23.82 -1.67 -6.89
N GLY A 55 -23.99 -0.69 -7.77
CA GLY A 55 -24.99 -0.75 -8.84
C GLY A 55 -24.52 -1.58 -10.05
N PRO A 56 -25.45 -1.94 -10.97
CA PRO A 56 -25.08 -2.65 -12.20
C PRO A 56 -24.24 -1.74 -13.12
N PRO A 57 -23.40 -2.35 -14.00
CA PRO A 57 -22.70 -1.60 -15.03
C PRO A 57 -23.68 -0.81 -15.90
N ARG A 58 -23.31 0.43 -16.27
CA ARG A 58 -24.14 1.30 -17.09
C ARG A 58 -23.36 1.93 -18.23
N GLY A 59 -23.98 2.03 -19.38
CA GLY A 59 -23.34 2.60 -20.58
C GLY A 59 -24.29 2.65 -21.77
N PRO A 60 -23.87 3.24 -22.91
CA PRO A 60 -22.61 3.98 -23.05
C PRO A 60 -22.60 5.31 -22.29
N VAL A 61 -21.48 5.63 -21.65
CA VAL A 61 -21.25 6.91 -20.98
C VAL A 61 -20.01 7.59 -21.55
N ASP A 62 -20.03 8.93 -21.56
CA ASP A 62 -18.83 9.74 -21.72
C ASP A 62 -18.44 10.31 -20.34
N ILE A 63 -17.15 10.18 -19.99
CA ILE A 63 -16.59 10.66 -18.72
C ILE A 63 -15.66 11.82 -19.03
N VAL A 64 -15.92 12.96 -18.41
CA VAL A 64 -15.09 14.17 -18.56
C VAL A 64 -14.24 14.34 -17.30
N ILE A 65 -12.95 14.47 -17.49
CA ILE A 65 -11.97 14.75 -16.45
C ILE A 65 -11.38 16.13 -16.74
N GLU A 66 -11.42 17.03 -15.75
CA GLU A 66 -10.80 18.35 -15.78
C GLU A 66 -9.71 18.40 -14.71
N GLY A 67 -8.49 18.64 -15.17
CA GLY A 67 -7.31 18.47 -14.32
C GLY A 67 -7.22 17.04 -13.76
N ASN A 68 -7.36 16.90 -12.44
CA ASN A 68 -7.34 15.58 -11.77
C ASN A 68 -8.71 15.17 -11.17
N ARG A 69 -9.82 15.74 -11.68
CA ARG A 69 -11.17 15.51 -11.17
C ARG A 69 -12.11 15.04 -12.26
N ILE A 70 -12.93 14.03 -11.97
CA ILE A 70 -14.08 13.69 -12.81
C ILE A 70 -15.10 14.83 -12.67
N SER A 71 -15.26 15.65 -13.73
CA SER A 71 -16.20 16.78 -13.72
C SER A 71 -17.61 16.34 -14.10
N SER A 72 -17.75 15.34 -14.98
CA SER A 72 -19.05 14.77 -15.31
C SER A 72 -18.98 13.33 -15.81
N VAL A 73 -20.08 12.59 -15.59
CA VAL A 73 -20.35 11.28 -16.18
C VAL A 73 -21.71 11.37 -16.87
N ARG A 74 -21.71 11.35 -18.20
CA ARG A 74 -22.92 11.59 -19.01
C ARG A 74 -23.35 10.36 -19.78
N SER A 75 -24.59 9.91 -19.61
CA SER A 75 -25.19 8.89 -20.47
C SER A 75 -25.42 9.46 -21.86
N VAL A 76 -24.87 8.83 -22.88
CA VAL A 76 -24.89 9.36 -24.26
C VAL A 76 -25.74 8.53 -25.21
N GLY A 77 -26.31 7.42 -24.78
CA GLY A 77 -27.14 6.54 -25.60
C GLY A 77 -27.61 5.30 -24.86
N TYR A 78 -27.92 4.28 -25.63
CA TYR A 78 -28.32 2.96 -25.16
C TYR A 78 -27.42 1.90 -25.79
N PRO A 79 -27.16 0.77 -25.10
CA PRO A 79 -26.40 -0.34 -25.65
C PRO A 79 -26.95 -0.79 -27.02
N GLY A 80 -26.08 -0.98 -28.00
CA GLY A 80 -26.46 -1.44 -29.35
C GLY A 80 -27.10 -0.38 -30.26
N VAL A 81 -27.24 0.86 -29.77
CA VAL A 81 -27.78 1.97 -30.59
C VAL A 81 -26.70 3.01 -30.89
N PRO A 82 -26.56 3.47 -32.13
CA PRO A 82 -25.57 4.49 -32.48
C PRO A 82 -25.72 5.77 -31.63
N ILE A 83 -24.60 6.24 -31.09
CA ILE A 83 -24.58 7.43 -30.23
C ILE A 83 -24.70 8.69 -31.08
N LYS A 84 -25.66 9.55 -30.77
CA LYS A 84 -25.85 10.85 -31.44
C LYS A 84 -24.80 11.85 -30.97
N LYS A 85 -24.23 12.62 -31.90
CA LYS A 85 -23.17 13.61 -31.61
C LYS A 85 -23.65 14.69 -30.63
N ASP A 86 -24.89 15.13 -30.75
CA ASP A 86 -25.52 16.18 -29.92
C ASP A 86 -25.70 15.76 -28.45
N ARG A 87 -25.56 14.48 -28.12
CA ARG A 87 -25.61 13.97 -26.74
C ARG A 87 -24.26 13.92 -26.06
N ARG A 88 -23.18 14.08 -26.81
CA ARG A 88 -21.82 13.98 -26.27
C ARG A 88 -21.38 15.31 -25.65
N PRO A 89 -20.55 15.30 -24.58
CA PRO A 89 -19.86 16.50 -24.13
C PRO A 89 -18.89 17.00 -25.21
N GLU A 90 -18.51 18.28 -25.13
CA GLU A 90 -17.48 18.87 -25.99
C GLU A 90 -16.17 18.08 -25.91
N ALA A 91 -15.33 18.24 -26.95
CA ALA A 91 -14.03 17.60 -27.02
C ALA A 91 -13.10 18.01 -25.86
N GLY A 92 -12.17 17.16 -25.54
CA GLY A 92 -11.04 17.45 -24.66
C GLY A 92 -9.76 17.68 -25.44
N ASP A 93 -8.70 18.02 -24.71
CA ASP A 93 -7.33 18.07 -25.26
C ASP A 93 -6.87 16.69 -25.70
N TYR A 94 -7.39 15.68 -25.04
CA TYR A 94 -7.18 14.27 -25.38
C TYR A 94 -8.47 13.47 -25.20
N GLU A 95 -8.70 12.52 -26.08
CA GLU A 95 -9.88 11.66 -26.04
C GLU A 95 -9.47 10.18 -26.12
N ILE A 96 -10.08 9.37 -25.27
CA ILE A 96 -9.92 7.91 -25.27
C ILE A 96 -11.21 7.32 -25.82
N ASP A 97 -11.15 6.61 -26.96
CA ASP A 97 -12.26 5.79 -27.42
C ASP A 97 -12.34 4.51 -26.56
N ALA A 98 -13.39 4.43 -25.75
CA ALA A 98 -13.66 3.31 -24.87
C ALA A 98 -14.91 2.54 -25.26
N GLN A 99 -15.36 2.65 -26.52
CA GLN A 99 -16.49 1.86 -26.99
C GLN A 99 -16.17 0.36 -26.91
N GLY A 100 -17.08 -0.40 -26.28
CA GLY A 100 -16.88 -1.82 -26.02
C GLY A 100 -15.99 -2.14 -24.81
N SER A 101 -15.39 -1.13 -24.19
CA SER A 101 -14.55 -1.27 -23.00
C SER A 101 -15.31 -0.93 -21.72
N TYR A 102 -14.82 -1.50 -20.61
CA TYR A 102 -15.28 -1.16 -19.28
C TYR A 102 -14.33 -0.14 -18.64
N VAL A 103 -14.89 0.83 -17.94
CA VAL A 103 -14.14 1.78 -17.12
C VAL A 103 -14.59 1.65 -15.68
N MET A 104 -13.64 1.57 -14.78
CA MET A 104 -13.87 1.42 -13.34
C MET A 104 -12.86 2.25 -12.56
N PRO A 105 -13.12 2.57 -11.27
CA PRO A 105 -12.13 3.18 -10.41
C PRO A 105 -10.86 2.31 -10.36
N GLY A 106 -9.70 2.95 -10.34
CA GLY A 106 -8.44 2.23 -10.13
C GLY A 106 -8.40 1.57 -8.75
N PHE A 107 -7.71 0.44 -8.65
CA PHE A 107 -7.56 -0.27 -7.38
C PHE A 107 -6.73 0.52 -6.39
N VAL A 108 -7.02 0.31 -5.10
CA VAL A 108 -6.23 0.83 -3.98
C VAL A 108 -5.57 -0.35 -3.27
N ASP A 109 -4.23 -0.41 -3.30
CA ASP A 109 -3.51 -1.40 -2.50
C ASP A 109 -3.20 -0.82 -1.12
N MET A 110 -3.75 -1.46 -0.10
CA MET A 110 -3.69 -0.99 1.29
C MET A 110 -2.41 -1.41 2.03
N HIS A 111 -1.53 -2.23 1.41
CA HIS A 111 -0.33 -2.71 2.08
C HIS A 111 0.83 -2.93 1.12
N VAL A 112 1.61 -1.89 0.88
CA VAL A 112 2.74 -1.96 -0.03
C VAL A 112 4.05 -1.47 0.59
N HIS A 113 5.15 -1.95 0.00
CA HIS A 113 6.53 -1.50 0.22
C HIS A 113 7.17 -1.20 -1.13
N ALA A 114 8.02 -0.17 -1.23
CA ALA A 114 8.61 0.24 -2.50
C ALA A 114 9.69 -0.71 -3.04
N GLY A 115 10.00 -1.75 -2.31
CA GLY A 115 11.03 -2.72 -2.66
C GLY A 115 12.02 -2.96 -1.52
N SER A 116 13.18 -3.49 -1.84
CA SER A 116 14.28 -3.67 -0.89
C SER A 116 15.62 -3.58 -1.62
N VAL A 117 16.65 -3.15 -0.91
CA VAL A 117 18.02 -3.04 -1.44
C VAL A 117 18.52 -4.37 -2.02
N GLN A 118 18.11 -5.49 -1.42
CA GLN A 118 18.58 -6.81 -1.83
C GLN A 118 17.82 -7.40 -3.02
N LYS A 119 16.51 -7.10 -3.16
CA LYS A 119 15.65 -7.78 -4.14
C LYS A 119 15.11 -6.87 -5.22
N ALA A 120 14.58 -5.73 -4.87
CA ALA A 120 14.01 -4.75 -5.80
C ALA A 120 14.52 -3.36 -5.41
N PRO A 121 15.77 -3.00 -5.74
CA PRO A 121 16.37 -1.73 -5.35
C PRO A 121 15.82 -0.54 -6.13
N GLU A 122 15.08 -0.78 -7.20
CA GLU A 122 14.55 0.24 -8.11
C GLU A 122 13.04 0.40 -7.92
N THR A 123 12.62 1.53 -7.35
CA THR A 123 11.20 1.82 -7.14
C THR A 123 10.42 2.00 -8.43
N GLU A 124 11.04 2.45 -9.49
CA GLU A 124 10.42 2.58 -10.81
C GLU A 124 9.76 1.27 -11.26
N TYR A 125 10.51 0.16 -11.15
CA TYR A 125 10.00 -1.17 -11.47
C TYR A 125 8.75 -1.51 -10.65
N VAL A 126 8.80 -1.28 -9.34
CA VAL A 126 7.69 -1.57 -8.43
C VAL A 126 6.47 -0.69 -8.75
N TYR A 127 6.67 0.61 -9.00
CA TYR A 127 5.60 1.55 -9.32
C TYR A 127 4.92 1.21 -10.64
N LYS A 128 5.70 0.87 -11.67
CA LYS A 128 5.17 0.46 -12.98
C LYS A 128 4.39 -0.86 -12.89
N LEU A 129 4.84 -1.82 -12.08
CA LEU A 129 4.08 -3.05 -11.84
C LEU A 129 2.72 -2.78 -11.18
N TRP A 130 2.65 -1.92 -10.18
CA TRP A 130 1.35 -1.58 -9.57
C TRP A 130 0.42 -0.96 -10.59
N LEU A 131 0.88 0.03 -11.35
CA LEU A 131 0.08 0.67 -12.40
C LEU A 131 -0.37 -0.33 -13.48
N ALA A 132 0.50 -1.23 -13.91
CA ALA A 132 0.17 -2.28 -14.90
C ALA A 132 -0.90 -3.26 -14.40
N HIS A 133 -1.05 -3.42 -13.07
CA HIS A 133 -2.12 -4.20 -12.46
C HIS A 133 -3.37 -3.38 -12.10
N GLY A 134 -3.46 -2.13 -12.59
CA GLY A 134 -4.60 -1.24 -12.32
C GLY A 134 -4.63 -0.63 -10.92
N VAL A 135 -3.54 -0.74 -10.15
CA VAL A 135 -3.41 -0.09 -8.84
C VAL A 135 -2.98 1.35 -9.04
N THR A 136 -3.89 2.27 -8.80
CA THR A 136 -3.69 3.72 -9.00
C THR A 136 -3.47 4.51 -7.72
N SER A 137 -3.69 3.87 -6.57
CA SER A 137 -3.40 4.43 -5.25
C SER A 137 -2.82 3.37 -4.34
N VAL A 138 -1.86 3.75 -3.51
CA VAL A 138 -1.21 2.83 -2.58
C VAL A 138 -1.10 3.41 -1.18
N ARG A 139 -1.34 2.58 -0.17
CA ARG A 139 -0.99 2.87 1.20
C ARG A 139 0.40 2.29 1.50
N GLY A 140 1.42 3.14 1.44
CA GLY A 140 2.80 2.76 1.73
C GLY A 140 3.01 2.57 3.23
N VAL A 141 2.90 1.35 3.71
CA VAL A 141 3.05 1.01 5.14
C VAL A 141 4.52 0.86 5.56
N GLY A 142 5.24 1.98 5.59
CA GLY A 142 6.69 2.01 5.60
C GLY A 142 7.22 1.73 4.19
N LEU A 143 6.87 2.59 3.25
CA LEU A 143 7.33 2.53 1.86
C LEU A 143 8.85 2.53 1.78
N GLY A 144 9.47 3.36 2.60
CA GLY A 144 10.91 3.54 2.80
C GLY A 144 11.16 4.41 4.03
N PRO A 145 12.36 4.97 4.21
CA PRO A 145 12.63 6.00 5.22
C PRO A 145 11.66 7.18 5.10
N LEU A 146 11.46 7.94 6.19
CA LEU A 146 10.46 9.02 6.22
C LEU A 146 10.63 10.03 5.08
N GLU A 147 11.83 10.55 4.90
CA GLU A 147 12.12 11.57 3.89
C GLU A 147 11.95 11.04 2.46
N PHE A 148 12.38 9.80 2.22
CA PHE A 148 12.15 9.11 0.95
C PHE A 148 10.64 8.98 0.67
N THR A 149 9.87 8.48 1.62
CA THR A 149 8.42 8.28 1.44
C THR A 149 7.70 9.59 1.16
N LEU A 150 8.06 10.67 1.86
CA LEU A 150 7.46 12.00 1.65
C LEU A 150 7.85 12.61 0.30
N SER A 151 9.10 12.44 -0.12
CA SER A 151 9.57 12.87 -1.44
C SER A 151 8.82 12.15 -2.56
N GLU A 152 8.72 10.82 -2.50
CA GLU A 152 8.01 10.05 -3.54
C GLU A 152 6.49 10.35 -3.55
N LYS A 153 5.88 10.57 -2.38
CA LYS A 153 4.50 11.05 -2.27
C LYS A 153 4.30 12.38 -2.99
N GLU A 154 5.17 13.35 -2.74
CA GLU A 154 5.09 14.68 -3.35
C GLU A 154 5.30 14.61 -4.86
N ARG A 155 6.34 13.90 -5.31
CA ARG A 155 6.68 13.75 -6.73
C ARG A 155 5.59 13.01 -7.50
N SER A 156 5.00 11.97 -6.90
CA SER A 156 3.84 11.29 -7.49
C SER A 156 2.63 12.23 -7.62
N ALA A 157 2.33 13.01 -6.58
CA ALA A 157 1.21 13.96 -6.60
C ALA A 157 1.37 15.07 -7.65
N LYS A 158 2.63 15.43 -7.98
CA LYS A 158 2.97 16.42 -9.02
C LYS A 158 3.16 15.84 -10.42
N ASN A 159 2.98 14.53 -10.60
CA ASN A 159 3.27 13.81 -11.85
C ASN A 159 4.75 13.91 -12.29
N GLU A 160 5.66 14.11 -11.36
CA GLU A 160 7.10 14.16 -11.63
C GLU A 160 7.71 12.77 -11.81
N ILE A 161 7.01 11.72 -11.36
CA ILE A 161 7.37 10.30 -11.51
C ILE A 161 6.18 9.48 -12.01
N THR A 162 6.46 8.35 -12.66
CA THR A 162 5.43 7.38 -13.05
C THR A 162 5.13 6.44 -11.89
N ALA A 163 4.16 6.79 -11.06
CA ALA A 163 3.79 6.05 -9.84
C ALA A 163 2.29 6.19 -9.52
N PRO A 164 1.70 5.24 -8.79
CA PRO A 164 0.40 5.43 -8.16
C PRO A 164 0.43 6.60 -7.18
N ARG A 165 -0.73 7.14 -6.82
CA ARG A 165 -0.84 8.08 -5.69
C ARG A 165 -0.42 7.40 -4.40
N ILE A 166 0.48 8.02 -3.62
CA ILE A 166 1.08 7.45 -2.42
C ILE A 166 0.46 8.09 -1.17
N TRP A 167 -0.05 7.24 -0.27
CA TRP A 167 -0.43 7.59 1.09
C TRP A 167 0.66 7.11 2.04
N ALA A 168 1.30 8.05 2.73
CA ALA A 168 2.51 7.81 3.52
C ALA A 168 2.17 7.39 4.97
N TYR A 169 2.18 6.07 5.23
CA TYR A 169 2.06 5.53 6.58
C TYR A 169 3.44 5.15 7.11
N GLN A 170 3.84 5.70 8.24
CA GLN A 170 5.22 5.64 8.69
C GLN A 170 5.38 4.99 10.08
N ARG A 171 6.53 4.33 10.27
CA ARG A 171 6.89 3.71 11.55
C ARG A 171 7.39 4.77 12.54
N ALA A 172 7.05 4.60 13.83
CA ALA A 172 7.45 5.49 14.87
C ALA A 172 8.99 5.58 15.03
N GLY A 173 9.48 6.78 15.31
CA GLY A 173 10.89 7.05 15.59
C GLY A 173 11.76 7.38 14.38
N GLN A 174 11.19 7.40 13.17
CA GLN A 174 11.91 7.77 11.95
C GLN A 174 11.94 9.27 11.70
N GLY A 175 12.93 9.73 10.94
CA GLY A 175 13.12 11.12 10.52
C GLY A 175 14.54 11.60 10.77
N LYS A 176 15.19 12.18 9.75
CA LYS A 176 16.59 12.70 9.86
C LYS A 176 16.73 13.80 10.91
N ASP A 177 15.69 14.65 11.03
CA ASP A 177 15.66 15.77 11.96
C ASP A 177 15.02 15.41 13.30
N TRP A 178 14.58 14.18 13.49
CA TRP A 178 14.03 13.74 14.75
C TRP A 178 15.13 13.61 15.83
N LYS A 179 15.06 14.44 16.86
CA LYS A 179 16.05 14.50 17.96
C LYS A 179 15.55 13.91 19.27
N GLY A 180 14.31 13.37 19.28
CA GLY A 180 13.69 12.85 20.51
C GLY A 180 14.15 11.44 20.92
N GLY A 181 15.07 10.84 20.18
CA GLY A 181 15.53 9.48 20.45
C GLY A 181 14.53 8.38 20.11
N PRO A 182 14.77 7.15 20.56
CA PRO A 182 13.87 6.02 20.33
C PRO A 182 12.50 6.23 20.98
N VAL A 183 11.44 5.91 20.27
CA VAL A 183 10.06 5.98 20.79
C VAL A 183 9.79 4.75 21.64
N ARG A 184 9.91 4.90 22.97
CA ARG A 184 9.78 3.81 23.94
C ARG A 184 8.78 4.08 25.07
N ASP A 185 8.28 5.29 25.16
CA ASP A 185 7.35 5.74 26.19
C ASP A 185 6.25 6.61 25.58
N PRO A 186 5.10 6.79 26.28
CA PRO A 186 3.96 7.56 25.80
C PRO A 186 4.26 9.03 25.47
N GLU A 187 5.15 9.67 26.21
CA GLU A 187 5.48 11.09 25.98
C GLU A 187 6.27 11.27 24.70
N THR A 188 7.31 10.46 24.51
CA THR A 188 8.14 10.47 23.29
C THR A 188 7.30 10.05 22.07
N ALA A 189 6.35 9.10 22.24
CA ALA A 189 5.42 8.71 21.19
C ALA A 189 4.59 9.89 20.70
N ARG A 190 3.95 10.63 21.60
CA ARG A 190 3.13 11.80 21.23
C ARG A 190 3.96 12.91 20.57
N LYS A 191 5.17 13.15 21.06
CA LYS A 191 6.10 14.12 20.43
C LYS A 191 6.45 13.71 19.01
N TRP A 192 6.73 12.41 18.79
CA TRP A 192 7.06 11.93 17.47
C TRP A 192 5.88 11.99 16.50
N VAL A 193 4.67 11.64 16.94
CA VAL A 193 3.47 11.72 16.08
C VAL A 193 3.24 13.16 15.64
N LYS A 194 3.33 14.15 16.52
CA LYS A 194 3.23 15.58 16.17
C LYS A 194 4.30 16.01 15.16
N TYR A 195 5.54 15.55 15.37
CA TYR A 195 6.64 15.81 14.45
C TYR A 195 6.34 15.23 13.05
N ALA A 196 5.94 13.98 12.99
CA ALA A 196 5.68 13.28 11.73
C ALA A 196 4.44 13.84 11.00
N ALA A 197 3.38 14.21 11.73
CA ALA A 197 2.21 14.90 11.20
C ALA A 197 2.59 16.23 10.54
N LYS A 198 3.42 17.03 11.22
CA LYS A 198 3.93 18.30 10.66
C LYS A 198 4.79 18.09 9.40
N LYS A 199 5.45 16.95 9.27
CA LYS A 199 6.20 16.57 8.04
C LYS A 199 5.29 16.16 6.90
N GLY A 200 4.01 15.82 7.15
CA GLY A 200 3.02 15.52 6.12
C GLY A 200 2.77 14.03 5.86
N ILE A 201 2.99 13.16 6.85
CA ILE A 201 2.53 11.77 6.77
C ILE A 201 1.00 11.70 6.79
N ASP A 202 0.42 10.61 6.27
CA ASP A 202 -1.01 10.36 6.27
C ASP A 202 -1.45 9.39 7.38
N GLY A 203 -0.49 8.67 7.96
CA GLY A 203 -0.82 7.71 9.01
C GLY A 203 0.38 7.01 9.62
N LEU A 204 0.07 6.13 10.57
CA LEU A 204 1.05 5.35 11.31
C LEU A 204 1.01 3.87 10.92
N LYS A 205 2.18 3.27 10.71
CA LYS A 205 2.39 1.82 10.66
C LYS A 205 2.90 1.35 12.01
N LEU A 206 2.05 0.68 12.75
CA LEU A 206 2.31 0.23 14.12
C LEU A 206 2.69 -1.26 14.17
N GLY A 207 3.38 -1.64 15.23
CA GLY A 207 3.56 -3.02 15.67
C GLY A 207 2.68 -3.33 16.88
N ALA A 208 2.88 -4.49 17.51
CA ALA A 208 2.30 -4.79 18.81
C ALA A 208 3.21 -4.21 19.91
N TYR A 209 3.03 -2.94 20.20
CA TYR A 209 3.73 -2.26 21.28
C TYR A 209 3.08 -2.56 22.62
N GLU A 210 3.74 -2.17 23.72
CA GLU A 210 3.14 -2.17 25.05
C GLU A 210 1.84 -1.33 25.05
N PRO A 211 0.80 -1.72 25.81
CA PRO A 211 -0.51 -1.10 25.76
C PRO A 211 -0.51 0.42 25.94
N SER A 212 0.29 0.94 26.88
CA SER A 212 0.41 2.39 27.13
C SER A 212 1.03 3.16 25.95
N LEU A 213 2.02 2.54 25.28
CA LEU A 213 2.65 3.12 24.11
C LEU A 213 1.70 3.10 22.91
N MET A 214 0.99 1.97 22.73
CA MET A 214 -0.01 1.79 21.67
C MET A 214 -1.13 2.84 21.81
N ALA A 215 -1.69 2.99 23.03
CA ALA A 215 -2.70 3.98 23.33
C ALA A 215 -2.23 5.41 23.02
N ALA A 216 -0.99 5.76 23.40
CA ALA A 216 -0.44 7.09 23.14
C ALA A 216 -0.25 7.38 21.64
N LEU A 217 0.22 6.40 20.85
CA LEU A 217 0.40 6.53 19.41
C LEU A 217 -0.96 6.70 18.70
N ILE A 218 -1.95 5.88 19.04
CA ILE A 218 -3.27 5.92 18.42
C ILE A 218 -4.03 7.20 18.79
N ASP A 219 -4.07 7.56 20.09
CA ASP A 219 -4.73 8.76 20.55
C ASP A 219 -4.13 10.03 19.92
N GLU A 220 -2.80 10.13 19.87
CA GLU A 220 -2.17 11.28 19.23
C GLU A 220 -2.36 11.29 17.72
N ALA A 221 -2.34 10.14 17.06
CA ALA A 221 -2.65 10.04 15.63
C ALA A 221 -4.07 10.56 15.33
N THR A 222 -5.06 10.17 16.13
CA THR A 222 -6.44 10.67 16.03
C THR A 222 -6.50 12.18 16.18
N LYS A 223 -5.80 12.76 17.17
CA LYS A 223 -5.72 14.22 17.39
C LYS A 223 -5.09 14.96 16.21
N GLN A 224 -4.17 14.31 15.49
CA GLN A 224 -3.51 14.87 14.32
C GLN A 224 -4.23 14.51 13.00
N ASN A 225 -5.40 13.90 13.06
CA ASN A 225 -6.17 13.41 11.90
C ASN A 225 -5.36 12.45 10.99
N LEU A 226 -4.59 11.56 11.60
CA LEU A 226 -3.79 10.54 10.92
C LEU A 226 -4.47 9.18 11.02
N GLY A 227 -4.44 8.42 9.92
CA GLY A 227 -4.86 7.03 9.93
C GLY A 227 -3.91 6.13 10.71
N THR A 228 -4.39 4.97 11.14
CA THR A 228 -3.56 3.98 11.85
C THR A 228 -3.73 2.59 11.26
N THR A 229 -2.64 1.86 11.13
CA THR A 229 -2.65 0.43 10.75
C THR A 229 -1.58 -0.32 11.53
N ALA A 230 -1.87 -1.56 11.92
CA ALA A 230 -0.92 -2.35 12.70
C ALA A 230 -0.65 -3.73 12.12
N HIS A 231 0.63 -4.14 12.17
CA HIS A 231 1.05 -5.54 12.12
C HIS A 231 1.31 -5.99 13.57
N LEU A 232 0.34 -6.65 14.18
CA LEU A 232 0.45 -7.01 15.60
C LEU A 232 1.54 -8.05 15.87
N GLY A 233 1.88 -8.86 14.85
CA GLY A 233 3.01 -9.78 14.91
C GLY A 233 2.78 -10.98 15.86
N GLN A 234 3.36 -12.13 15.51
CA GLN A 234 3.15 -13.37 16.26
C GLN A 234 3.63 -13.29 17.71
N THR A 235 4.74 -12.58 17.96
CA THR A 235 5.29 -12.43 19.32
C THR A 235 4.60 -11.33 20.11
N GLY A 236 3.76 -10.53 19.48
CA GLY A 236 3.12 -9.38 20.09
C GLY A 236 1.69 -9.62 20.57
N VAL A 237 1.04 -10.69 20.11
CA VAL A 237 -0.40 -10.93 20.37
C VAL A 237 -0.75 -11.14 21.84
N ALA A 238 0.20 -11.59 22.64
CA ALA A 238 0.02 -11.71 24.09
C ALA A 238 -0.01 -10.36 24.82
N ARG A 239 0.52 -9.31 24.21
CA ARG A 239 0.48 -7.92 24.71
C ARG A 239 -0.69 -7.14 24.16
N MET A 240 -0.98 -7.33 22.88
CA MET A 240 -1.95 -6.56 22.12
C MET A 240 -2.53 -7.45 21.03
N ASN A 241 -3.76 -7.89 21.20
CA ASN A 241 -4.52 -8.58 20.17
C ASN A 241 -5.39 -7.58 19.35
N VAL A 242 -6.16 -8.07 18.38
CA VAL A 242 -6.94 -7.21 17.50
C VAL A 242 -8.00 -6.42 18.26
N ILE A 243 -8.71 -7.07 19.21
CA ILE A 243 -9.81 -6.39 19.90
C ILE A 243 -9.31 -5.33 20.87
N ASP A 244 -8.18 -5.60 21.56
CA ASP A 244 -7.56 -4.61 22.42
C ASP A 244 -7.13 -3.38 21.61
N ALA A 245 -6.51 -3.60 20.46
CA ALA A 245 -6.07 -2.53 19.57
C ALA A 245 -7.26 -1.75 18.97
N ALA A 246 -8.32 -2.43 18.56
CA ALA A 246 -9.53 -1.82 18.03
C ALA A 246 -10.23 -0.94 19.09
N ARG A 247 -10.33 -1.41 20.33
CA ARG A 247 -10.86 -0.63 21.46
C ARG A 247 -10.05 0.63 21.77
N LEU A 248 -8.75 0.63 21.47
CA LEU A 248 -7.91 1.82 21.57
C LEU A 248 -8.11 2.80 20.40
N GLY A 249 -8.89 2.43 19.38
CA GLY A 249 -9.12 3.25 18.19
C GLY A 249 -8.19 2.98 17.01
N LEU A 250 -7.52 1.82 16.98
CA LEU A 250 -6.79 1.39 15.79
C LEU A 250 -7.75 1.28 14.60
N GLY A 251 -7.48 1.96 13.49
CA GLY A 251 -8.38 1.97 12.34
C GLY A 251 -8.30 0.70 11.49
N THR A 252 -7.11 0.10 11.33
CA THR A 252 -6.92 -1.05 10.44
C THR A 252 -5.92 -2.04 11.00
N GLN A 253 -6.18 -3.33 10.84
CA GLN A 253 -5.17 -4.36 11.05
C GLN A 253 -4.69 -4.95 9.72
N THR A 254 -3.38 -5.11 9.59
CA THR A 254 -2.76 -5.88 8.51
C THR A 254 -2.49 -7.31 8.94
N HIS A 255 -2.72 -8.26 8.04
CA HIS A 255 -2.60 -9.70 8.31
C HIS A 255 -3.65 -10.24 9.28
N PHE A 256 -3.31 -11.30 10.03
CA PHE A 256 -4.26 -12.03 10.87
C PHE A 256 -3.82 -12.16 12.33
N TYR A 257 -2.61 -11.70 12.67
CA TYR A 257 -2.05 -11.91 14.01
C TYR A 257 -2.84 -11.13 15.05
N GLY A 258 -3.29 -11.80 16.08
CA GLY A 258 -4.20 -11.24 17.07
C GLY A 258 -5.68 -11.42 16.74
N LEU A 259 -6.04 -11.77 15.48
CA LEU A 259 -7.41 -12.01 15.07
C LEU A 259 -7.88 -13.41 15.52
N PHE A 260 -7.21 -14.46 15.08
CA PHE A 260 -7.57 -15.83 15.45
C PHE A 260 -7.37 -16.10 16.95
N GLU A 261 -6.36 -15.51 17.58
CA GLU A 261 -6.14 -15.65 19.03
C GLU A 261 -7.31 -15.04 19.84
N SER A 262 -7.99 -14.04 19.30
CA SER A 262 -9.19 -13.49 19.95
C SER A 262 -10.41 -14.41 19.87
N MET A 263 -10.35 -15.49 19.11
CA MET A 263 -11.46 -16.42 18.85
C MET A 263 -11.24 -17.84 19.39
N TYR A 264 -10.15 -18.11 20.10
CA TYR A 264 -9.92 -19.45 20.65
C TYR A 264 -10.90 -19.79 21.75
N GLU A 265 -11.53 -20.96 21.66
CA GLU A 265 -12.59 -21.42 22.59
C GLU A 265 -12.08 -21.58 24.02
N ASN A 266 -10.84 -22.01 24.21
CA ASN A 266 -10.21 -22.29 25.51
C ASN A 266 -9.49 -21.09 26.14
N ASN A 267 -9.65 -19.88 25.57
CA ASN A 267 -8.97 -18.66 26.01
C ASN A 267 -7.44 -18.71 25.95
N ASP A 268 -6.87 -19.55 25.11
CA ASP A 268 -5.43 -19.50 24.82
C ASP A 268 -5.06 -18.11 24.24
N VAL A 269 -4.00 -17.54 24.76
CA VAL A 269 -3.51 -16.23 24.32
C VAL A 269 -2.52 -16.40 23.19
N GLN A 270 -1.73 -17.47 23.20
CA GLN A 270 -0.71 -17.75 22.21
C GLN A 270 -0.44 -19.25 22.13
N THR A 271 -0.44 -19.81 20.93
CA THR A 271 -0.26 -21.23 20.67
C THR A 271 0.86 -21.53 19.69
N TRP A 272 1.78 -20.59 19.51
CA TRP A 272 2.95 -20.77 18.65
C TRP A 272 3.88 -21.81 19.24
N PRO A 273 4.46 -22.72 18.43
CA PRO A 273 5.37 -23.74 18.93
C PRO A 273 6.65 -23.10 19.49
N MET A 274 7.29 -23.81 20.41
CA MET A 274 8.54 -23.36 21.08
C MET A 274 9.70 -23.15 20.10
N ASP A 275 9.71 -23.89 19.00
CA ASP A 275 10.70 -23.83 17.93
C ASP A 275 10.30 -22.90 16.77
N MET A 276 9.37 -21.96 17.00
CA MET A 276 8.91 -21.03 15.99
C MET A 276 10.04 -20.27 15.34
N ASN A 277 10.27 -20.51 14.04
CA ASN A 277 11.27 -19.81 13.26
C ASN A 277 10.65 -18.67 12.44
N TYR A 278 10.83 -17.44 12.92
CA TYR A 278 10.33 -16.23 12.26
C TYR A 278 11.00 -15.91 10.92
N ASN A 279 12.24 -16.37 10.73
CA ASN A 279 12.99 -16.10 9.50
C ASN A 279 12.64 -17.08 8.38
N ASN A 280 11.92 -18.17 8.70
CA ASN A 280 11.41 -19.11 7.71
C ASN A 280 9.95 -18.78 7.39
N GLU A 281 9.71 -18.17 6.24
CA GLU A 281 8.37 -17.76 5.84
C GLU A 281 7.42 -18.94 5.64
N GLN A 282 7.89 -20.03 5.09
CA GLN A 282 7.08 -21.26 4.91
C GLN A 282 6.63 -21.83 6.26
N HIS A 283 7.54 -21.91 7.23
CA HIS A 283 7.20 -22.31 8.59
C HIS A 283 6.17 -21.35 9.19
N ARG A 284 6.41 -20.04 9.09
CA ARG A 284 5.52 -18.99 9.60
C ARG A 284 4.13 -19.06 9.00
N PHE A 285 4.00 -19.21 7.68
CA PHE A 285 2.72 -19.33 7.00
C PHE A 285 2.00 -20.64 7.30
N GLY A 286 2.74 -21.75 7.43
CA GLY A 286 2.20 -23.01 7.89
C GLY A 286 1.58 -22.92 9.29
N GLN A 287 2.21 -22.18 10.19
CA GLN A 287 1.66 -21.91 11.52
C GLN A 287 0.40 -21.04 11.47
N VAL A 288 0.32 -20.05 10.59
CA VAL A 288 -0.93 -19.28 10.40
C VAL A 288 -2.08 -20.21 9.99
N ALA A 289 -1.85 -21.12 9.05
CA ALA A 289 -2.86 -22.08 8.64
C ALA A 289 -3.29 -23.01 9.80
N ARG A 290 -2.35 -23.41 10.68
CA ARG A 290 -2.65 -24.18 11.88
C ARG A 290 -3.51 -23.38 12.86
N GLN A 291 -3.20 -22.10 13.08
CA GLN A 291 -3.97 -21.23 13.99
C GLN A 291 -5.43 -21.09 13.51
N TRP A 292 -5.65 -20.90 12.22
CA TRP A 292 -7.01 -20.83 11.66
C TRP A 292 -7.83 -22.12 11.87
N LYS A 293 -7.19 -23.30 11.89
CA LYS A 293 -7.86 -24.57 12.19
C LYS A 293 -8.32 -24.69 13.65
N MET A 294 -7.79 -23.88 14.54
CA MET A 294 -8.20 -23.84 15.96
C MET A 294 -9.41 -22.93 16.19
N VAL A 295 -9.76 -22.12 15.22
CA VAL A 295 -10.94 -21.23 15.30
C VAL A 295 -12.17 -22.01 14.86
N LYS A 296 -13.27 -21.83 15.58
CA LYS A 296 -14.59 -22.38 15.22
C LYS A 296 -15.34 -21.36 14.36
N PRO A 297 -15.45 -21.56 13.04
CA PRO A 297 -16.17 -20.62 12.19
C PRO A 297 -17.64 -20.54 12.61
N ASN A 298 -18.20 -19.33 12.64
CA ASN A 298 -19.57 -19.02 13.05
C ASN A 298 -19.90 -19.52 14.49
N GLY A 299 -18.88 -19.73 15.32
CA GLY A 299 -19.05 -19.99 16.75
C GLY A 299 -19.34 -18.73 17.54
N GLU A 300 -19.67 -18.87 18.83
CA GLU A 300 -20.02 -17.74 19.70
C GLU A 300 -18.93 -16.64 19.73
N LYS A 301 -17.65 -17.04 19.89
CA LYS A 301 -16.52 -16.08 19.91
C LYS A 301 -16.28 -15.43 18.55
N TRP A 302 -16.51 -16.16 17.45
CA TRP A 302 -16.42 -15.61 16.11
C TRP A 302 -17.46 -14.50 15.90
N GLU A 303 -18.72 -14.77 16.21
CA GLU A 303 -19.80 -13.80 16.04
C GLU A 303 -19.62 -12.60 16.98
N ALA A 304 -19.28 -12.83 18.25
CA ALA A 304 -19.02 -11.76 19.20
C ALA A 304 -17.89 -10.82 18.75
N LEU A 305 -16.77 -11.38 18.28
CA LEU A 305 -15.64 -10.58 17.77
C LEU A 305 -16.05 -9.79 16.52
N LYS A 306 -16.73 -10.44 15.57
CA LYS A 306 -17.21 -9.80 14.35
C LYS A 306 -18.11 -8.61 14.67
N ASP A 307 -19.11 -8.80 15.53
CA ASP A 307 -20.07 -7.77 15.89
C ASP A 307 -19.40 -6.59 16.61
N GLU A 308 -18.45 -6.87 17.48
CA GLU A 308 -17.68 -5.82 18.15
C GLU A 308 -16.79 -5.04 17.18
N LEU A 309 -16.06 -5.70 16.27
CA LEU A 309 -15.23 -5.03 15.27
C LEU A 309 -16.07 -4.17 14.32
N ILE A 310 -17.28 -4.62 13.94
CA ILE A 310 -18.24 -3.82 13.17
C ILE A 310 -18.67 -2.59 13.95
N SER A 311 -19.01 -2.75 15.24
CA SER A 311 -19.43 -1.63 16.10
C SER A 311 -18.35 -0.57 16.29
N LEU A 312 -17.08 -0.96 16.14
CA LEU A 312 -15.91 -0.09 16.24
C LEU A 312 -15.48 0.49 14.88
N ASP A 313 -16.23 0.24 13.79
CA ASP A 313 -15.87 0.63 12.41
C ASP A 313 -14.46 0.16 12.01
N PHE A 314 -14.10 -1.05 12.41
CA PHE A 314 -12.75 -1.59 12.26
C PHE A 314 -12.56 -2.27 10.91
N THR A 315 -11.45 -1.99 10.25
CA THR A 315 -11.13 -2.55 8.94
C THR A 315 -10.04 -3.61 9.02
N LEU A 316 -10.25 -4.75 8.36
CA LEU A 316 -9.23 -5.78 8.17
C LEU A 316 -8.60 -5.63 6.78
N ASP A 317 -7.27 -5.68 6.74
CA ASP A 317 -6.44 -5.73 5.53
C ASP A 317 -5.61 -7.03 5.56
N PRO A 318 -6.20 -8.16 5.12
CA PRO A 318 -5.65 -9.49 5.37
C PRO A 318 -4.42 -9.84 4.53
N THR A 319 -4.07 -9.04 3.50
CA THR A 319 -2.93 -9.29 2.61
C THR A 319 -2.93 -10.71 2.02
N MET A 320 -4.07 -11.13 1.48
CA MET A 320 -4.31 -12.50 0.99
C MET A 320 -3.33 -12.97 -0.07
N THR A 321 -2.83 -12.04 -0.89
CA THR A 321 -1.93 -12.36 -2.01
C THR A 321 -0.66 -13.06 -1.56
N ILE A 322 0.01 -12.55 -0.51
CA ILE A 322 1.25 -13.18 -0.02
C ILE A 322 0.99 -14.54 0.62
N TYR A 323 -0.13 -14.72 1.31
CA TYR A 323 -0.50 -16.03 1.86
C TYR A 323 -0.86 -17.03 0.76
N SER A 324 -1.51 -16.58 -0.31
CA SER A 324 -1.80 -17.42 -1.47
C SER A 324 -0.51 -17.85 -2.18
N ALA A 325 0.43 -16.93 -2.41
CA ALA A 325 1.73 -17.23 -2.99
C ALA A 325 2.54 -18.18 -2.09
N GLY A 326 2.56 -17.94 -0.77
CA GLY A 326 3.24 -18.80 0.21
C GLY A 326 2.63 -20.19 0.34
N ARG A 327 1.32 -20.34 0.11
CA ARG A 327 0.65 -21.66 0.10
C ARG A 327 1.05 -22.50 -1.09
N ASP A 328 1.18 -21.89 -2.25
CA ASP A 328 1.45 -22.56 -3.52
C ASP A 328 2.61 -21.89 -4.26
N VAL A 329 3.78 -21.99 -3.66
CA VAL A 329 5.01 -21.37 -4.15
C VAL A 329 5.34 -21.78 -5.57
N MET A 330 5.18 -23.06 -5.91
CA MET A 330 5.53 -23.57 -7.25
C MET A 330 4.58 -23.00 -8.32
N ARG A 331 3.30 -22.87 -8.01
CA ARG A 331 2.35 -22.22 -8.92
C ARG A 331 2.67 -20.74 -9.10
N ALA A 332 2.95 -20.03 -8.01
CA ALA A 332 3.33 -18.63 -8.06
C ALA A 332 4.63 -18.44 -8.87
N ARG A 333 5.65 -19.27 -8.59
CA ARG A 333 6.96 -19.20 -9.25
C ARG A 333 6.89 -19.51 -10.75
N ASN A 334 6.04 -20.42 -11.18
CA ASN A 334 5.93 -20.86 -12.59
C ASN A 334 4.85 -20.10 -13.38
N ALA A 335 4.36 -18.99 -12.87
CA ALA A 335 3.41 -18.15 -13.60
C ALA A 335 4.09 -17.50 -14.81
N ASP A 336 3.42 -17.55 -15.98
CA ASP A 336 4.00 -17.17 -17.29
C ASP A 336 4.56 -15.74 -17.32
N TRP A 337 3.94 -14.82 -16.60
CA TRP A 337 4.39 -13.41 -16.54
C TRP A 337 5.77 -13.20 -15.90
N HIS A 338 6.24 -14.13 -15.08
CA HIS A 338 7.54 -14.00 -14.42
C HIS A 338 8.70 -14.00 -15.41
N GLN A 339 8.59 -14.74 -16.51
CA GLN A 339 9.63 -14.76 -17.54
C GLN A 339 9.81 -13.40 -18.23
N ILE A 340 8.78 -12.57 -18.22
CA ILE A 340 8.76 -11.29 -18.93
C ILE A 340 8.99 -10.11 -17.97
N TYR A 341 8.38 -10.14 -16.79
CA TYR A 341 8.28 -8.98 -15.91
C TYR A 341 9.07 -9.08 -14.58
N THR A 342 9.56 -10.27 -14.22
CA THR A 342 10.31 -10.40 -12.96
C THR A 342 11.78 -10.05 -13.16
N LEU A 343 12.30 -9.17 -12.30
CA LEU A 343 13.73 -8.84 -12.30
C LEU A 343 14.58 -10.09 -12.06
N PRO A 344 15.71 -10.27 -12.79
CA PRO A 344 16.60 -11.42 -12.56
C PRO A 344 17.02 -11.59 -11.08
N SER A 345 17.27 -10.48 -10.39
CA SER A 345 17.63 -10.47 -8.96
C SER A 345 16.56 -11.03 -8.02
N GLN A 346 15.36 -11.26 -8.49
CA GLN A 346 14.27 -11.84 -7.70
C GLN A 346 14.16 -13.36 -7.86
N TRP A 347 14.87 -13.93 -8.86
CA TRP A 347 14.89 -15.38 -9.10
C TRP A 347 15.92 -16.12 -8.22
N ASP A 348 16.95 -15.45 -7.79
CA ASP A 348 18.04 -15.97 -6.95
C ASP A 348 17.63 -15.97 -5.46
#